data_d179c9238c75c253cb56961c8eacb29f
#
_entry.id   d179c9238c75c253cb56961c8eacb29f
#
_cell.length_a   1.000
_cell.length_b   1.000
_cell.length_c   1.000
_cell.angle_alpha   90.00
_cell.angle_beta   90.00
_cell.angle_gamma   90.00
#
_symmetry.space_group_name_H-M   'P 1'
#
loop_
_entity.id
_entity.type
_entity.pdbx_description
1 polymer ?
#
loop_
_entity_poly.entity_id
_entity_poly.type
_entity_poly.pdbx_seq_one_letter_code
_entity_poly.pdbx_strand_id
1 'polypeptide(L)'
;MKTRAAVAFEAKKPLEIVELDLEGPKAGEVLVEIMATGICHTDAYTLDGFDSEGIFPSVLGHEGAGVVREVGAGVTSVVPGDHVIPLYTPECRQCKSCLSGKTNLCTAIRATQGKGLMPDGTTRFSYKGQPIFHYMGCSTFSNFTVLPEIAVAKIREDAPFQSSCYIGCGVTTGVGAVINTAKVQVGDNVVIFGLGGIGLNVIQGARLAGANQIIGVDINPDREEWGRKFGMTDFLNSKGMSREDTVAAIVQMTDGGADYTFDATGNTEVMRTALEACHRGWGTSIIIGVAEAGKEIATRPFQLVTGRNWRGTAFGGAKGRTDVPKIVDMYMTGKIEIDPMITHVMGLEDINKGFDLMHAGESIRSVVVY
;
A
#
# COMPACT_ATOMS: atom_id res chain seq x y z
N MET A 1 -14.07 24.57 9.11
CA MET A 1 -13.21 24.45 10.29
C MET A 1 -11.76 24.66 9.90
N LYS A 2 -10.84 24.75 10.88
CA LYS A 2 -9.39 24.75 10.60
C LYS A 2 -8.83 23.36 10.84
N THR A 3 -7.80 23.00 10.06
CA THR A 3 -7.02 21.76 10.23
C THR A 3 -5.54 22.02 9.97
N ARG A 4 -4.65 21.42 10.77
CA ARG A 4 -3.21 21.45 10.51
C ARG A 4 -2.87 20.32 9.55
N ALA A 5 -2.08 20.61 8.54
CA ALA A 5 -1.69 19.67 7.53
C ALA A 5 -0.25 19.90 7.05
N ALA A 6 0.40 18.84 6.62
CA ALA A 6 1.64 18.89 5.88
C ALA A 6 1.31 18.93 4.37
N VAL A 7 1.56 20.07 3.74
CA VAL A 7 1.22 20.34 2.35
C VAL A 7 2.44 20.23 1.46
N ALA A 8 2.32 19.49 0.39
CA ALA A 8 3.26 19.51 -0.72
C ALA A 8 2.87 20.65 -1.66
N PHE A 9 3.56 21.77 -1.61
CA PHE A 9 3.29 22.91 -2.52
C PHE A 9 3.89 22.68 -3.90
N GLU A 10 5.04 22.03 -3.98
CA GLU A 10 5.76 21.72 -5.22
C GLU A 10 6.45 20.37 -5.10
N ALA A 11 6.65 19.71 -6.23
CA ALA A 11 7.51 18.51 -6.28
C ALA A 11 8.95 18.84 -5.86
N LYS A 12 9.60 17.87 -5.22
CA LYS A 12 11.01 17.95 -4.77
C LYS A 12 11.27 19.04 -3.72
N LYS A 13 10.24 19.48 -3.03
CA LYS A 13 10.34 20.40 -1.90
C LYS A 13 9.87 19.73 -0.62
N PRO A 14 10.43 20.08 0.54
CA PRO A 14 9.91 19.62 1.82
C PRO A 14 8.42 19.97 1.98
N LEU A 15 7.71 19.13 2.70
CA LEU A 15 6.33 19.43 3.11
C LEU A 15 6.32 20.63 4.06
N GLU A 16 5.37 21.54 3.88
CA GLU A 16 5.17 22.67 4.78
C GLU A 16 3.97 22.40 5.69
N ILE A 17 4.15 22.60 7.01
CA ILE A 17 3.08 22.45 7.96
C ILE A 17 2.34 23.77 8.07
N VAL A 18 1.09 23.77 7.64
CA VAL A 18 0.23 24.97 7.63
C VAL A 18 -1.14 24.66 8.21
N GLU A 19 -1.86 25.73 8.60
CA GLU A 19 -3.27 25.66 8.97
C GLU A 19 -4.12 25.92 7.72
N LEU A 20 -4.91 24.93 7.33
CA LEU A 20 -5.84 24.99 6.20
C LEU A 20 -7.26 25.28 6.65
N ASP A 21 -8.04 25.88 5.76
CA ASP A 21 -9.49 25.84 5.84
C ASP A 21 -9.99 24.51 5.30
N LEU A 22 -10.84 23.83 6.07
CA LEU A 22 -11.48 22.56 5.69
C LEU A 22 -12.99 22.75 5.69
N GLU A 23 -13.63 22.51 4.56
CA GLU A 23 -15.09 22.44 4.44
C GLU A 23 -15.63 21.19 5.15
N GLY A 24 -16.84 21.26 5.67
CA GLY A 24 -17.55 20.10 6.21
C GLY A 24 -17.95 19.10 5.13
N PRO A 25 -18.36 17.87 5.52
CA PRO A 25 -18.74 16.82 4.57
C PRO A 25 -20.06 17.17 3.88
N LYS A 26 -20.07 17.09 2.55
CA LYS A 26 -21.28 17.20 1.74
C LYS A 26 -22.02 15.86 1.68
N ALA A 27 -23.10 15.79 0.91
CA ALA A 27 -23.89 14.55 0.77
C ALA A 27 -22.99 13.39 0.27
N GLY A 28 -23.06 12.26 0.97
CA GLY A 28 -22.25 11.06 0.70
C GLY A 28 -20.79 11.14 1.14
N GLU A 29 -20.42 12.16 1.94
CA GLU A 29 -19.06 12.37 2.43
C GLU A 29 -18.98 12.21 3.95
N VAL A 30 -17.77 11.97 4.43
CA VAL A 30 -17.46 11.70 5.84
C VAL A 30 -16.27 12.57 6.25
N LEU A 31 -16.40 13.28 7.36
CA LEU A 31 -15.30 13.97 8.04
C LEU A 31 -14.64 13.00 9.03
N VAL A 32 -13.35 12.77 8.83
CA VAL A 32 -12.55 11.89 9.70
C VAL A 32 -11.46 12.68 10.37
N GLU A 33 -11.36 12.56 11.69
CA GLU A 33 -10.18 12.96 12.46
C GLU A 33 -9.14 11.86 12.37
N ILE A 34 -8.01 12.16 11.78
CA ILE A 34 -6.89 11.22 11.65
C ILE A 34 -6.13 11.18 12.96
N MET A 35 -6.00 9.98 13.52
CA MET A 35 -5.29 9.74 14.78
C MET A 35 -3.85 9.27 14.54
N ALA A 36 -3.63 8.56 13.42
CA ALA A 36 -2.30 8.14 12.98
C ALA A 36 -2.26 7.98 11.46
N THR A 37 -1.08 8.20 10.87
CA THR A 37 -0.84 7.96 9.44
C THR A 37 0.56 7.45 9.20
N GLY A 38 0.71 6.45 8.32
CA GLY A 38 1.99 5.94 7.86
C GLY A 38 2.58 6.82 6.76
N ILE A 39 3.91 6.81 6.64
CA ILE A 39 4.66 7.42 5.53
C ILE A 39 5.04 6.31 4.56
N CYS A 40 4.57 6.38 3.31
CA CYS A 40 4.72 5.36 2.30
C CYS A 40 5.66 5.80 1.17
N HIS A 41 6.33 4.85 0.53
CA HIS A 41 7.13 5.11 -0.68
C HIS A 41 6.29 5.71 -1.82
N THR A 42 4.99 5.46 -1.86
CA THR A 42 4.08 6.08 -2.84
C THR A 42 3.95 7.58 -2.62
N ASP A 43 3.93 8.03 -1.35
CA ASP A 43 3.94 9.47 -1.03
C ASP A 43 5.27 10.11 -1.44
N ALA A 44 6.40 9.42 -1.18
CA ALA A 44 7.73 9.88 -1.61
C ALA A 44 7.84 9.92 -3.14
N TYR A 45 7.37 8.89 -3.83
CA TYR A 45 7.34 8.83 -5.29
C TYR A 45 6.63 10.03 -5.91
N THR A 46 5.50 10.43 -5.33
CA THR A 46 4.77 11.63 -5.74
C THR A 46 5.54 12.90 -5.38
N LEU A 47 6.03 13.02 -4.13
CA LEU A 47 6.77 14.20 -3.67
C LEU A 47 8.06 14.40 -4.48
N ASP A 48 8.74 13.33 -4.87
CA ASP A 48 9.96 13.35 -5.70
C ASP A 48 9.68 13.64 -7.18
N GLY A 49 8.41 13.78 -7.57
CA GLY A 49 7.99 14.15 -8.92
C GLY A 49 8.08 13.03 -9.95
N PHE A 50 8.08 11.76 -9.52
CA PHE A 50 8.07 10.59 -10.40
C PHE A 50 6.66 10.14 -10.79
N ASP A 51 5.63 10.64 -10.09
CA ASP A 51 4.24 10.31 -10.33
C ASP A 51 3.64 11.22 -11.40
N SER A 52 3.25 10.64 -12.52
CA SER A 52 2.61 11.38 -13.62
C SER A 52 1.20 11.91 -13.27
N GLU A 53 0.58 11.37 -12.21
CA GLU A 53 -0.71 11.83 -11.68
C GLU A 53 -0.53 12.74 -10.45
N GLY A 54 0.71 13.03 -10.04
CA GLY A 54 1.01 13.93 -8.93
C GLY A 54 0.52 15.34 -9.18
N ILE A 55 -0.27 15.87 -8.26
CA ILE A 55 -0.88 17.21 -8.35
C ILE A 55 -0.42 18.05 -7.17
N PHE A 56 -0.04 19.29 -7.43
CA PHE A 56 0.40 20.26 -6.43
C PHE A 56 -0.37 21.58 -6.59
N PRO A 57 -0.66 22.31 -5.49
CA PRO A 57 -0.42 21.94 -4.10
C PRO A 57 -1.41 20.87 -3.60
N SER A 58 -0.96 19.93 -2.79
CA SER A 58 -1.83 18.87 -2.23
C SER A 58 -1.46 18.47 -0.81
N VAL A 59 -2.44 17.92 -0.08
CA VAL A 59 -2.21 17.19 1.16
C VAL A 59 -1.99 15.74 0.81
N LEU A 60 -0.75 15.24 0.98
CA LEU A 60 -0.41 13.84 0.73
C LEU A 60 -0.91 12.91 1.87
N GLY A 61 -0.44 11.67 1.87
CA GLY A 61 -0.81 10.64 2.85
C GLY A 61 -2.04 9.84 2.47
N HIS A 62 -1.90 8.51 2.55
CA HIS A 62 -2.98 7.57 2.21
C HIS A 62 -3.04 6.35 3.14
N GLU A 63 -2.18 6.30 4.15
CA GLU A 63 -2.13 5.24 5.16
C GLU A 63 -2.67 5.76 6.50
N GLY A 64 -3.94 6.15 6.57
CA GLY A 64 -4.55 6.73 7.77
C GLY A 64 -5.38 5.75 8.58
N ALA A 65 -5.55 6.06 9.86
CA ALA A 65 -6.61 5.51 10.71
C ALA A 65 -7.13 6.62 11.63
N GLY A 66 -8.43 6.64 11.87
CA GLY A 66 -9.04 7.73 12.61
C GLY A 66 -10.48 7.48 13.03
N VAL A 67 -11.13 8.55 13.48
CA VAL A 67 -12.49 8.53 14.01
C VAL A 67 -13.40 9.40 13.15
N VAL A 68 -14.54 8.89 12.79
CA VAL A 68 -15.61 9.66 12.12
C VAL A 68 -16.09 10.74 13.08
N ARG A 69 -16.10 12.00 12.64
CA ARG A 69 -16.60 13.13 13.45
C ARG A 69 -17.92 13.69 12.94
N GLU A 70 -18.11 13.66 11.62
CA GLU A 70 -19.35 14.14 11.00
C GLU A 70 -19.62 13.34 9.71
N VAL A 71 -20.89 13.20 9.37
CA VAL A 71 -21.32 12.55 8.14
C VAL A 71 -22.28 13.44 7.36
N GLY A 72 -22.10 13.50 6.05
CA GLY A 72 -23.02 14.21 5.17
C GLY A 72 -24.33 13.46 4.93
N ALA A 73 -25.29 14.13 4.34
CA ALA A 73 -26.57 13.55 4.01
C ALA A 73 -26.43 12.29 3.14
N GLY A 74 -27.21 11.24 3.46
CA GLY A 74 -27.22 9.99 2.69
C GLY A 74 -26.13 8.99 3.06
N VAL A 75 -25.20 9.32 3.95
CA VAL A 75 -24.23 8.36 4.52
C VAL A 75 -24.96 7.37 5.43
N THR A 76 -24.71 6.08 5.24
CA THR A 76 -25.41 5.01 5.96
C THR A 76 -24.51 3.94 6.54
N SER A 77 -23.25 3.85 6.10
CA SER A 77 -22.34 2.77 6.49
C SER A 77 -21.46 3.09 7.71
N VAL A 78 -21.41 4.35 8.12
CA VAL A 78 -20.67 4.82 9.30
C VAL A 78 -21.44 5.92 10.01
N VAL A 79 -21.15 6.10 11.30
CA VAL A 79 -21.71 7.17 12.13
C VAL A 79 -20.60 7.87 12.91
N PRO A 80 -20.82 9.09 13.43
CA PRO A 80 -19.86 9.75 14.33
C PRO A 80 -19.47 8.84 15.50
N GLY A 81 -18.17 8.75 15.78
CA GLY A 81 -17.56 7.85 16.76
C GLY A 81 -17.01 6.55 16.20
N ASP A 82 -17.40 6.13 15.00
CA ASP A 82 -16.85 4.93 14.39
C ASP A 82 -15.35 5.07 14.08
N HIS A 83 -14.57 4.03 14.39
CA HIS A 83 -13.18 3.93 13.98
C HIS A 83 -13.09 3.45 12.53
N VAL A 84 -12.24 4.11 11.75
CA VAL A 84 -12.16 3.87 10.29
C VAL A 84 -10.75 3.94 9.76
N ILE A 85 -10.57 3.27 8.62
CA ILE A 85 -9.39 3.39 7.76
C ILE A 85 -9.82 3.99 6.42
N PRO A 86 -9.26 5.15 6.01
CA PRO A 86 -9.38 5.68 4.65
C PRO A 86 -8.85 4.71 3.60
N LEU A 87 -9.52 4.62 2.47
CA LEU A 87 -9.18 3.73 1.36
C LEU A 87 -8.88 4.52 0.10
N TYR A 88 -7.66 4.47 -0.38
CA TYR A 88 -7.31 5.02 -1.68
C TYR A 88 -7.91 4.24 -2.86
N THR A 89 -8.36 3.00 -2.61
CA THR A 89 -9.18 2.21 -3.54
C THR A 89 -10.60 2.15 -3.01
N PRO A 90 -11.52 3.02 -3.50
CA PRO A 90 -12.91 3.02 -3.04
C PRO A 90 -13.62 1.73 -3.44
N GLU A 91 -14.75 1.43 -2.79
CA GLU A 91 -15.60 0.27 -3.09
C GLU A 91 -17.06 0.70 -3.16
N CYS A 92 -17.55 1.06 -4.37
CA CYS A 92 -18.95 1.49 -4.55
C CYS A 92 -19.96 0.34 -4.63
N ARG A 93 -19.50 -0.89 -4.88
CA ARG A 93 -20.33 -2.10 -5.07
C ARG A 93 -21.30 -2.07 -6.25
N GLN A 94 -21.20 -1.09 -7.15
CA GLN A 94 -22.15 -0.88 -8.25
C GLN A 94 -21.48 -0.81 -9.62
N CYS A 95 -20.23 -0.32 -9.73
CA CYS A 95 -19.55 -0.25 -11.01
C CYS A 95 -19.14 -1.64 -11.53
N LYS A 96 -18.82 -1.71 -12.82
CA LYS A 96 -18.44 -2.97 -13.48
C LYS A 96 -17.31 -3.70 -12.75
N SER A 97 -16.29 -2.98 -12.28
CA SER A 97 -15.20 -3.58 -11.51
C SER A 97 -15.68 -4.18 -10.20
N CYS A 98 -16.47 -3.45 -9.42
CA CYS A 98 -17.02 -3.97 -8.16
C CYS A 98 -17.91 -5.20 -8.38
N LEU A 99 -18.79 -5.17 -9.38
CA LEU A 99 -19.69 -6.28 -9.71
C LEU A 99 -18.94 -7.52 -10.22
N SER A 100 -17.75 -7.34 -10.80
CA SER A 100 -16.87 -8.46 -11.19
C SER A 100 -16.07 -9.05 -10.02
N GLY A 101 -16.23 -8.52 -8.80
CA GLY A 101 -15.46 -8.92 -7.62
C GLY A 101 -14.09 -8.26 -7.50
N LYS A 102 -13.70 -7.38 -8.45
CA LYS A 102 -12.45 -6.61 -8.42
C LYS A 102 -12.68 -5.19 -7.91
N THR A 103 -13.12 -5.08 -6.65
CA THR A 103 -13.48 -3.79 -6.05
C THR A 103 -12.26 -2.89 -5.85
N ASN A 104 -11.07 -3.47 -5.72
CA ASN A 104 -9.79 -2.76 -5.70
C ASN A 104 -9.52 -1.94 -6.99
N LEU A 105 -10.31 -2.15 -8.03
CA LEU A 105 -10.27 -1.41 -9.30
C LEU A 105 -11.57 -0.63 -9.52
N CYS A 106 -12.23 -0.20 -8.46
CA CYS A 106 -13.45 0.60 -8.51
C CYS A 106 -13.23 1.90 -9.30
N THR A 107 -14.18 2.19 -10.20
CA THR A 107 -14.08 3.36 -11.09
C THR A 107 -15.06 4.49 -10.72
N ALA A 108 -15.84 4.35 -9.65
CA ALA A 108 -16.94 5.27 -9.33
C ALA A 108 -16.52 6.73 -9.19
N ILE A 109 -15.34 6.99 -8.61
CA ILE A 109 -14.81 8.35 -8.39
C ILE A 109 -13.46 8.57 -9.07
N ARG A 110 -12.97 7.62 -9.88
CA ARG A 110 -11.62 7.67 -10.46
C ARG A 110 -11.38 8.94 -11.29
N ALA A 111 -12.40 9.41 -11.99
CA ALA A 111 -12.30 10.59 -12.88
C ALA A 111 -11.99 11.89 -12.13
N THR A 112 -12.41 12.02 -10.87
CA THR A 112 -12.16 13.18 -10.01
C THR A 112 -11.02 12.90 -9.03
N GLN A 113 -10.94 11.71 -8.47
CA GLN A 113 -9.89 11.29 -7.54
C GLN A 113 -8.48 11.47 -8.14
N GLY A 114 -8.26 11.05 -9.40
CA GLY A 114 -6.98 11.23 -10.10
C GLY A 114 -6.65 12.70 -10.43
N LYS A 115 -7.58 13.62 -10.19
CA LYS A 115 -7.38 15.09 -10.32
C LYS A 115 -7.29 15.77 -8.96
N GLY A 116 -7.19 15.02 -7.87
CA GLY A 116 -7.17 15.56 -6.52
C GLY A 116 -8.48 16.21 -6.08
N LEU A 117 -9.61 15.79 -6.67
CA LEU A 117 -10.92 16.39 -6.44
C LEU A 117 -11.90 15.39 -5.83
N MET A 118 -12.85 15.90 -5.07
CA MET A 118 -14.01 15.17 -4.59
C MET A 118 -14.98 14.85 -5.76
N PRO A 119 -15.96 13.94 -5.58
CA PRO A 119 -16.88 13.56 -6.65
C PRO A 119 -17.63 14.70 -7.32
N ASP A 120 -17.84 15.82 -6.63
CA ASP A 120 -18.48 17.02 -7.15
C ASP A 120 -17.56 17.94 -7.97
N GLY A 121 -16.29 17.53 -8.16
CA GLY A 121 -15.29 18.29 -8.91
C GLY A 121 -14.67 19.47 -8.16
N THR A 122 -14.83 19.53 -6.83
CA THR A 122 -14.22 20.56 -5.97
C THR A 122 -13.28 19.94 -4.95
N THR A 123 -12.52 20.75 -4.20
CA THR A 123 -11.74 20.31 -3.03
C THR A 123 -12.49 20.66 -1.75
N ARG A 124 -12.06 20.08 -0.62
CA ARG A 124 -12.51 20.49 0.71
C ARG A 124 -11.46 21.31 1.44
N PHE A 125 -10.22 21.28 0.96
CA PHE A 125 -9.11 22.05 1.52
C PHE A 125 -8.89 23.35 0.77
N SER A 126 -8.58 24.43 1.50
CA SER A 126 -8.06 25.66 0.92
C SER A 126 -7.02 26.32 1.83
N TYR A 127 -6.09 27.06 1.23
CA TYR A 127 -5.07 27.85 1.91
C TYR A 127 -5.06 29.28 1.37
N LYS A 128 -5.30 30.26 2.23
CA LYS A 128 -5.39 31.68 1.84
C LYS A 128 -6.34 31.90 0.64
N GLY A 129 -7.46 31.17 0.62
CA GLY A 129 -8.47 31.26 -0.43
C GLY A 129 -8.13 30.52 -1.73
N GLN A 130 -7.00 29.83 -1.80
CA GLN A 130 -6.62 29.00 -2.94
C GLN A 130 -6.92 27.51 -2.66
N PRO A 131 -7.39 26.73 -3.64
CA PRO A 131 -7.68 25.33 -3.48
C PRO A 131 -6.40 24.52 -3.20
N ILE A 132 -6.47 23.58 -2.27
CA ILE A 132 -5.46 22.55 -2.04
C ILE A 132 -6.07 21.22 -2.42
N PHE A 133 -5.38 20.43 -3.23
CA PHE A 133 -5.90 19.19 -3.77
C PHE A 133 -5.83 18.03 -2.77
N HIS A 134 -6.74 17.08 -2.91
CA HIS A 134 -6.70 15.81 -2.22
C HIS A 134 -5.68 14.87 -2.90
N TYR A 135 -5.05 14.02 -2.09
CA TYR A 135 -4.18 12.98 -2.58
C TYR A 135 -4.84 11.61 -2.43
N MET A 136 -4.98 10.90 -3.54
CA MET A 136 -5.59 9.56 -3.60
C MET A 136 -6.98 9.47 -2.93
N GLY A 137 -7.67 10.61 -2.77
CA GLY A 137 -8.95 10.70 -2.05
C GLY A 137 -8.85 10.46 -0.55
N CYS A 138 -7.66 10.47 0.05
CA CYS A 138 -7.41 10.20 1.47
C CYS A 138 -6.87 11.41 2.22
N SER A 139 -5.73 11.99 1.77
CA SER A 139 -5.10 13.18 2.37
C SER A 139 -4.89 13.07 3.88
N THR A 140 -4.19 12.01 4.31
CA THR A 140 -4.07 11.69 5.73
C THR A 140 -2.93 12.44 6.44
N PHE A 141 -2.11 13.23 5.73
CA PHE A 141 -1.14 14.13 6.36
C PHE A 141 -1.80 15.41 6.86
N SER A 142 -2.98 15.26 7.45
CA SER A 142 -3.78 16.32 8.06
C SER A 142 -4.51 15.76 9.28
N ASN A 143 -4.69 16.60 10.32
CA ASN A 143 -5.49 16.21 11.49
C ASN A 143 -6.92 15.80 11.12
N PHE A 144 -7.51 16.46 10.11
CA PHE A 144 -8.85 16.15 9.61
C PHE A 144 -8.84 16.05 8.10
N THR A 145 -9.62 15.12 7.58
CA THR A 145 -9.86 14.99 6.14
C THR A 145 -11.33 14.69 5.86
N VAL A 146 -11.79 15.06 4.68
CA VAL A 146 -13.14 14.69 4.18
C VAL A 146 -12.97 13.77 2.98
N LEU A 147 -13.69 12.66 2.98
CA LEU A 147 -13.62 11.68 1.91
C LEU A 147 -15.00 11.06 1.63
N PRO A 148 -15.22 10.49 0.43
CA PRO A 148 -16.47 9.81 0.11
C PRO A 148 -16.70 8.58 1.00
N GLU A 149 -17.94 8.32 1.40
CA GLU A 149 -18.34 7.13 2.18
C GLU A 149 -17.80 5.83 1.59
N ILE A 150 -17.77 5.71 0.26
CA ILE A 150 -17.29 4.51 -0.44
C ILE A 150 -15.76 4.29 -0.30
N ALA A 151 -15.04 5.28 0.20
CA ALA A 151 -13.62 5.24 0.48
C ALA A 151 -13.29 5.12 1.99
N VAL A 152 -14.23 4.60 2.79
CA VAL A 152 -14.06 4.43 4.24
C VAL A 152 -14.35 2.99 4.63
N ALA A 153 -13.43 2.35 5.34
CA ALA A 153 -13.61 1.04 5.95
C ALA A 153 -13.80 1.19 7.46
N LYS A 154 -14.96 0.80 7.99
CA LYS A 154 -15.21 0.73 9.43
C LYS A 154 -14.43 -0.43 10.03
N ILE A 155 -13.73 -0.18 11.13
CA ILE A 155 -12.95 -1.16 11.89
C ILE A 155 -13.46 -1.25 13.33
N ARG A 156 -12.98 -2.23 14.07
CA ARG A 156 -13.28 -2.39 15.50
C ARG A 156 -12.65 -1.26 16.32
N GLU A 157 -13.34 -0.84 17.36
CA GLU A 157 -12.96 0.32 18.19
C GLU A 157 -11.72 0.09 19.06
N ASP A 158 -11.41 -1.16 19.40
CA ASP A 158 -10.27 -1.51 20.24
C ASP A 158 -8.94 -1.67 19.45
N ALA A 159 -8.98 -1.50 18.12
CA ALA A 159 -7.78 -1.55 17.29
C ALA A 159 -6.93 -0.27 17.46
N PRO A 160 -5.62 -0.38 17.77
CA PRO A 160 -4.75 0.77 17.93
C PRO A 160 -4.55 1.48 16.59
N PHE A 161 -4.76 2.79 16.54
CA PHE A 161 -4.64 3.58 15.30
C PHE A 161 -3.24 3.53 14.71
N GLN A 162 -2.21 3.57 15.55
CA GLN A 162 -0.82 3.59 15.14
C GLN A 162 -0.44 2.37 14.29
N SER A 163 -0.96 1.19 14.61
CA SER A 163 -0.72 -0.03 13.84
C SER A 163 -1.73 -0.19 12.70
N SER A 164 -3.00 0.19 12.97
CA SER A 164 -4.08 0.03 12.01
C SER A 164 -3.95 0.93 10.79
N CYS A 165 -3.30 2.10 10.89
CA CYS A 165 -3.13 3.01 9.76
C CYS A 165 -2.34 2.34 8.60
N TYR A 166 -1.38 1.48 8.91
CA TYR A 166 -0.60 0.76 7.91
C TYR A 166 -1.41 -0.32 7.17
N ILE A 167 -2.52 -0.79 7.77
CA ILE A 167 -3.39 -1.79 7.13
C ILE A 167 -4.04 -1.23 5.87
N GLY A 168 -4.31 0.07 5.82
CA GLY A 168 -4.94 0.75 4.68
C GLY A 168 -4.15 0.69 3.36
N CYS A 169 -2.88 0.30 3.39
CA CYS A 169 -2.04 0.17 2.21
C CYS A 169 -1.12 -1.07 2.28
N GLY A 170 0.02 -0.96 2.96
CA GLY A 170 1.10 -1.92 2.86
C GLY A 170 0.74 -3.33 3.34
N VAL A 171 0.03 -3.44 4.47
CA VAL A 171 -0.37 -4.75 5.01
C VAL A 171 -1.37 -5.44 4.09
N THR A 172 -2.44 -4.74 3.72
CA THR A 172 -3.47 -5.27 2.81
C THR A 172 -2.89 -5.63 1.44
N THR A 173 -1.97 -4.80 0.92
CA THR A 173 -1.30 -5.06 -0.36
C THR A 173 -0.47 -6.35 -0.30
N GLY A 174 0.38 -6.51 0.71
CA GLY A 174 1.26 -7.67 0.82
C GLY A 174 0.50 -8.98 1.11
N VAL A 175 -0.30 -8.99 2.17
CA VAL A 175 -1.12 -10.17 2.53
C VAL A 175 -2.11 -10.53 1.42
N GLY A 176 -2.78 -9.53 0.84
CA GLY A 176 -3.74 -9.73 -0.22
C GLY A 176 -3.13 -10.21 -1.54
N ALA A 177 -1.89 -9.78 -1.87
CA ALA A 177 -1.18 -10.28 -3.04
C ALA A 177 -1.07 -11.82 -3.01
N VAL A 178 -0.81 -12.38 -1.85
CA VAL A 178 -0.72 -13.83 -1.62
C VAL A 178 -2.10 -14.49 -1.64
N ILE A 179 -3.01 -14.00 -0.80
CA ILE A 179 -4.29 -14.69 -0.53
C ILE A 179 -5.30 -14.45 -1.66
N ASN A 180 -5.44 -13.22 -2.13
CA ASN A 180 -6.49 -12.88 -3.10
C ASN A 180 -6.01 -12.96 -4.54
N THR A 181 -4.77 -12.49 -4.82
CA THR A 181 -4.27 -12.39 -6.20
C THR A 181 -3.59 -13.69 -6.65
N ALA A 182 -2.54 -14.11 -5.96
CA ALA A 182 -1.81 -15.34 -6.27
C ALA A 182 -2.64 -16.58 -5.92
N LYS A 183 -3.31 -16.55 -4.76
CA LYS A 183 -4.04 -17.69 -4.19
C LYS A 183 -3.10 -18.85 -3.88
N VAL A 184 -2.00 -18.53 -3.24
CA VAL A 184 -0.99 -19.52 -2.79
C VAL A 184 -1.68 -20.62 -1.99
N GLN A 185 -1.29 -21.85 -2.27
CA GLN A 185 -1.82 -23.05 -1.63
C GLN A 185 -0.82 -23.62 -0.62
N VAL A 186 -1.32 -24.48 0.24
CA VAL A 186 -0.47 -25.25 1.16
C VAL A 186 0.52 -26.08 0.34
N GLY A 187 1.82 -25.95 0.65
CA GLY A 187 2.89 -26.69 -0.01
C GLY A 187 3.58 -25.95 -1.15
N ASP A 188 3.07 -24.79 -1.61
CA ASP A 188 3.71 -24.01 -2.66
C ASP A 188 5.05 -23.39 -2.19
N ASN A 189 5.98 -23.22 -3.12
CA ASN A 189 7.25 -22.51 -2.93
C ASN A 189 7.09 -21.05 -3.40
N VAL A 190 7.38 -20.12 -2.50
CA VAL A 190 7.16 -18.68 -2.70
C VAL A 190 8.47 -17.92 -2.60
N VAL A 191 8.73 -17.02 -3.54
CA VAL A 191 9.92 -16.15 -3.54
C VAL A 191 9.49 -14.69 -3.53
N ILE A 192 10.07 -13.89 -2.64
CA ILE A 192 9.76 -12.47 -2.45
C ILE A 192 10.99 -11.64 -2.74
N PHE A 193 10.92 -10.76 -3.73
CA PHE A 193 11.97 -9.80 -4.07
C PHE A 193 11.69 -8.46 -3.39
N GLY A 194 12.62 -8.04 -2.53
CA GLY A 194 12.52 -6.84 -1.72
C GLY A 194 11.84 -7.10 -0.37
N LEU A 195 12.61 -7.00 0.71
CA LEU A 195 12.16 -7.26 2.09
C LEU A 195 11.91 -5.95 2.86
N GLY A 196 11.29 -4.98 2.19
CA GLY A 196 10.71 -3.79 2.81
C GLY A 196 9.32 -4.08 3.40
N GLY A 197 8.59 -3.03 3.79
CA GLY A 197 7.28 -3.17 4.42
C GLY A 197 6.28 -4.03 3.64
N ILE A 198 6.24 -3.94 2.31
CA ILE A 198 5.39 -4.78 1.47
C ILE A 198 5.86 -6.23 1.48
N GLY A 199 7.15 -6.48 1.24
CA GLY A 199 7.70 -7.83 1.18
C GLY A 199 7.54 -8.59 2.48
N LEU A 200 7.71 -7.94 3.63
CA LEU A 200 7.47 -8.55 4.96
C LEU A 200 6.00 -8.97 5.13
N ASN A 201 5.06 -8.20 4.59
CA ASN A 201 3.63 -8.58 4.60
C ASN A 201 3.31 -9.69 3.60
N VAL A 202 4.03 -9.77 2.47
CA VAL A 202 3.95 -10.94 1.56
C VAL A 202 4.43 -12.20 2.28
N ILE A 203 5.53 -12.13 3.05
CA ILE A 203 6.03 -13.26 3.88
C ILE A 203 4.94 -13.71 4.86
N GLN A 204 4.30 -12.80 5.58
CA GLN A 204 3.21 -13.13 6.49
C GLN A 204 2.03 -13.77 5.76
N GLY A 205 1.66 -13.24 4.61
CA GLY A 205 0.62 -13.83 3.75
C GLY A 205 0.97 -15.25 3.31
N ALA A 206 2.21 -15.52 2.90
CA ALA A 206 2.68 -16.83 2.51
C ALA A 206 2.67 -17.83 3.67
N ARG A 207 3.10 -17.39 4.85
CA ARG A 207 2.99 -18.18 6.09
C ARG A 207 1.54 -18.54 6.41
N LEU A 208 0.61 -17.57 6.32
CA LEU A 208 -0.83 -17.82 6.53
C LEU A 208 -1.42 -18.79 5.52
N ALA A 209 -0.95 -18.75 4.27
CA ALA A 209 -1.39 -19.66 3.21
C ALA A 209 -0.82 -21.09 3.37
N GLY A 210 0.15 -21.30 4.25
CA GLY A 210 0.80 -22.59 4.45
C GLY A 210 1.83 -22.94 3.37
N ALA A 211 2.52 -21.93 2.80
CA ALA A 211 3.60 -22.14 1.85
C ALA A 211 4.69 -23.05 2.45
N ASN A 212 5.30 -23.90 1.62
CA ASN A 212 6.36 -24.83 2.01
C ASN A 212 7.70 -24.10 2.21
N GLN A 213 8.14 -23.35 1.19
CA GLN A 213 9.29 -22.47 1.26
C GLN A 213 8.86 -21.02 1.09
N ILE A 214 9.45 -20.13 1.88
CA ILE A 214 9.25 -18.70 1.81
C ILE A 214 10.65 -18.08 1.70
N ILE A 215 11.09 -17.85 0.47
CA ILE A 215 12.43 -17.39 0.15
C ILE A 215 12.40 -15.87 -0.01
N GLY A 216 13.15 -15.16 0.82
CA GLY A 216 13.37 -13.72 0.67
C GLY A 216 14.61 -13.42 -0.15
N VAL A 217 14.50 -12.48 -1.09
CA VAL A 217 15.62 -11.99 -1.91
C VAL A 217 15.78 -10.50 -1.68
N ASP A 218 16.95 -10.09 -1.22
CA ASP A 218 17.27 -8.68 -1.01
C ASP A 218 18.77 -8.43 -1.27
N ILE A 219 19.12 -7.18 -1.58
CA ILE A 219 20.52 -6.74 -1.72
C ILE A 219 21.14 -6.31 -0.38
N ASN A 220 20.29 -6.00 0.61
CA ASN A 220 20.71 -5.64 1.95
C ASN A 220 20.67 -6.87 2.89
N PRO A 221 21.82 -7.36 3.37
CA PRO A 221 21.87 -8.53 4.24
C PRO A 221 21.13 -8.34 5.57
N ASP A 222 21.00 -7.10 6.06
CA ASP A 222 20.29 -6.80 7.33
C ASP A 222 18.79 -7.11 7.24
N ARG A 223 18.25 -7.29 6.04
CA ARG A 223 16.85 -7.67 5.82
C ARG A 223 16.58 -9.15 6.13
N GLU A 224 17.59 -9.99 6.24
CA GLU A 224 17.42 -11.41 6.58
C GLU A 224 16.75 -11.58 7.94
N GLU A 225 17.25 -10.88 8.97
CA GLU A 225 16.68 -10.97 10.32
C GLU A 225 15.20 -10.57 10.34
N TRP A 226 14.87 -9.48 9.63
CA TRP A 226 13.47 -9.05 9.46
C TRP A 226 12.62 -10.12 8.78
N GLY A 227 13.08 -10.67 7.66
CA GLY A 227 12.35 -11.72 6.95
C GLY A 227 12.08 -12.93 7.83
N ARG A 228 13.08 -13.41 8.56
CA ARG A 228 12.96 -14.57 9.46
C ARG A 228 11.98 -14.33 10.60
N LYS A 229 11.97 -13.13 11.18
CA LYS A 229 11.01 -12.73 12.22
C LYS A 229 9.56 -12.90 11.74
N PHE A 230 9.26 -12.63 10.49
CA PHE A 230 7.91 -12.73 9.91
C PHE A 230 7.58 -14.09 9.28
N GLY A 231 8.53 -15.03 9.25
CA GLY A 231 8.30 -16.42 8.84
C GLY A 231 8.98 -16.84 7.54
N MET A 232 9.96 -16.07 7.06
CA MET A 232 10.84 -16.47 5.96
C MET A 232 11.63 -17.72 6.34
N THR A 233 11.70 -18.69 5.44
CA THR A 233 12.46 -19.94 5.64
C THR A 233 13.90 -19.84 5.16
N ASP A 234 14.11 -19.15 4.03
CA ASP A 234 15.40 -19.07 3.37
C ASP A 234 15.65 -17.64 2.88
N PHE A 235 16.92 -17.26 2.81
CA PHE A 235 17.35 -15.94 2.35
C PHE A 235 18.39 -16.04 1.23
N LEU A 236 18.22 -15.26 0.18
CA LEU A 236 19.18 -15.07 -0.90
C LEU A 236 19.64 -13.60 -0.94
N ASN A 237 20.89 -13.34 -0.57
CA ASN A 237 21.48 -12.03 -0.80
C ASN A 237 21.89 -11.92 -2.28
N SER A 238 21.16 -11.12 -3.04
CA SER A 238 21.42 -10.93 -4.49
C SER A 238 22.36 -9.77 -4.81
N LYS A 239 23.01 -9.16 -3.81
CA LYS A 239 23.93 -8.05 -4.02
C LYS A 239 25.11 -8.48 -4.91
N GLY A 240 25.24 -7.81 -6.06
CA GLY A 240 26.30 -8.10 -7.02
C GLY A 240 26.06 -9.36 -7.90
N MET A 241 24.97 -10.07 -7.73
CA MET A 241 24.60 -11.19 -8.60
C MET A 241 24.04 -10.69 -9.93
N SER A 242 24.33 -11.40 -10.99
CA SER A 242 23.63 -11.21 -12.27
C SER A 242 22.19 -11.73 -12.18
N ARG A 243 21.33 -11.31 -13.13
CA ARG A 243 19.98 -11.90 -13.24
C ARG A 243 20.05 -13.42 -13.40
N GLU A 244 20.93 -13.87 -14.26
CA GLU A 244 21.12 -15.30 -14.58
C GLU A 244 21.53 -16.10 -13.34
N ASP A 245 22.46 -15.59 -12.54
CA ASP A 245 22.90 -16.24 -11.31
C ASP A 245 21.80 -16.25 -10.24
N THR A 246 21.06 -15.16 -10.12
CA THR A 246 19.92 -15.06 -9.17
C THR A 246 18.83 -16.07 -9.55
N VAL A 247 18.49 -16.15 -10.85
CA VAL A 247 17.51 -17.13 -11.34
C VAL A 247 18.00 -18.56 -11.11
N ALA A 248 19.27 -18.86 -11.43
CA ALA A 248 19.84 -20.20 -11.25
C ALA A 248 19.81 -20.63 -9.77
N ALA A 249 20.17 -19.74 -8.84
CA ALA A 249 20.12 -20.00 -7.42
C ALA A 249 18.69 -20.32 -6.95
N ILE A 250 17.70 -19.53 -7.35
CA ILE A 250 16.29 -19.74 -6.97
C ILE A 250 15.77 -21.06 -7.57
N VAL A 251 16.05 -21.34 -8.84
CA VAL A 251 15.65 -22.59 -9.49
C VAL A 251 16.25 -23.80 -8.77
N GLN A 252 17.49 -23.70 -8.30
CA GLN A 252 18.13 -24.76 -7.51
C GLN A 252 17.47 -24.92 -6.14
N MET A 253 17.16 -23.79 -5.44
CA MET A 253 16.53 -23.83 -4.12
C MET A 253 15.11 -24.41 -4.15
N THR A 254 14.41 -24.26 -5.27
CA THR A 254 12.98 -24.62 -5.43
C THR A 254 12.75 -25.84 -6.32
N ASP A 255 13.79 -26.60 -6.64
CA ASP A 255 13.74 -27.81 -7.49
C ASP A 255 13.00 -27.57 -8.82
N GLY A 256 13.44 -26.54 -9.58
CA GLY A 256 12.91 -26.26 -10.91
C GLY A 256 12.22 -24.91 -11.09
N GLY A 257 12.13 -24.10 -10.06
CA GLY A 257 11.54 -22.77 -10.04
C GLY A 257 10.39 -22.62 -9.06
N ALA A 258 10.12 -21.41 -8.62
CA ALA A 258 9.08 -21.10 -7.66
C ALA A 258 7.67 -21.24 -8.26
N ASP A 259 6.71 -21.69 -7.46
CA ASP A 259 5.28 -21.67 -7.85
C ASP A 259 4.80 -20.21 -7.97
N TYR A 260 5.21 -19.37 -7.02
CA TYR A 260 4.91 -17.94 -7.04
C TYR A 260 6.15 -17.11 -6.73
N THR A 261 6.31 -16.02 -7.48
CA THR A 261 7.26 -14.95 -7.12
C THR A 261 6.53 -13.65 -6.96
N PHE A 262 7.01 -12.78 -6.06
CA PHE A 262 6.43 -11.48 -5.78
C PHE A 262 7.51 -10.40 -5.92
N ASP A 263 7.27 -9.41 -6.78
CA ASP A 263 8.09 -8.21 -6.81
C ASP A 263 7.51 -7.14 -5.88
N ALA A 264 8.27 -6.77 -4.86
CA ALA A 264 7.97 -5.67 -3.95
C ALA A 264 8.99 -4.52 -4.05
N THR A 265 9.77 -4.48 -5.14
CA THR A 265 10.84 -3.49 -5.34
C THR A 265 10.46 -2.34 -6.27
N GLY A 266 9.57 -2.58 -7.26
CA GLY A 266 9.29 -1.63 -8.33
C GLY A 266 10.38 -1.53 -9.42
N ASN A 267 11.40 -2.39 -9.36
CA ASN A 267 12.48 -2.40 -10.35
C ASN A 267 12.14 -3.34 -11.51
N THR A 268 12.11 -2.82 -12.74
CA THR A 268 11.71 -3.58 -13.94
C THR A 268 12.62 -4.77 -14.25
N GLU A 269 13.94 -4.71 -13.93
CA GLU A 269 14.85 -5.83 -14.06
C GLU A 269 14.60 -6.90 -13.00
N VAL A 270 14.24 -6.51 -11.78
CA VAL A 270 13.83 -7.45 -10.72
C VAL A 270 12.51 -8.13 -11.10
N MET A 271 11.54 -7.40 -11.66
CA MET A 271 10.29 -7.97 -12.16
C MET A 271 10.55 -9.06 -13.20
N ARG A 272 11.49 -8.82 -14.10
CA ARG A 272 11.92 -9.83 -15.09
C ARG A 272 12.60 -11.02 -14.44
N THR A 273 13.51 -10.77 -13.50
CA THR A 273 14.20 -11.83 -12.73
C THR A 273 13.18 -12.71 -12.01
N ALA A 274 12.19 -12.09 -11.37
CA ALA A 274 11.10 -12.77 -10.67
C ALA A 274 10.31 -13.69 -11.62
N LEU A 275 9.96 -13.22 -12.82
CA LEU A 275 9.30 -14.07 -13.81
C LEU A 275 10.16 -15.26 -14.24
N GLU A 276 11.43 -15.01 -14.55
CA GLU A 276 12.34 -16.05 -15.04
C GLU A 276 12.69 -17.08 -13.96
N ALA A 277 12.57 -16.72 -12.66
CA ALA A 277 12.75 -17.61 -11.51
C ALA A 277 11.53 -18.48 -11.20
N CYS A 278 10.36 -18.19 -11.79
CA CYS A 278 9.18 -19.04 -11.67
C CYS A 278 9.39 -20.40 -12.35
N HIS A 279 8.69 -21.43 -11.84
CA HIS A 279 8.66 -22.74 -12.45
C HIS A 279 8.17 -22.67 -13.90
N ARG A 280 8.93 -23.29 -14.80
CA ARG A 280 8.52 -23.45 -16.19
C ARG A 280 7.34 -24.41 -16.23
N GLY A 281 6.23 -23.98 -16.79
CA GLY A 281 5.01 -24.79 -16.91
C GLY A 281 3.80 -24.17 -16.22
N TRP A 282 3.96 -23.62 -15.00
CA TRP A 282 2.82 -23.04 -14.25
C TRP A 282 3.16 -21.85 -13.36
N GLY A 283 4.43 -21.56 -13.11
CA GLY A 283 4.82 -20.53 -12.13
C GLY A 283 4.28 -19.16 -12.48
N THR A 284 3.85 -18.43 -11.47
CA THR A 284 3.23 -17.10 -11.61
C THR A 284 4.04 -16.04 -10.87
N SER A 285 4.45 -15.00 -11.59
CA SER A 285 5.11 -13.81 -11.02
C SER A 285 4.10 -12.69 -10.81
N ILE A 286 4.01 -12.19 -9.58
CA ILE A 286 3.11 -11.11 -9.16
C ILE A 286 3.90 -9.81 -9.02
N ILE A 287 3.52 -8.80 -9.79
CA ILE A 287 4.08 -7.46 -9.70
C ILE A 287 3.25 -6.67 -8.70
N ILE A 288 3.90 -6.16 -7.64
CA ILE A 288 3.32 -5.30 -6.62
C ILE A 288 3.98 -3.92 -6.66
N GLY A 289 5.30 -3.89 -6.81
CA GLY A 289 6.10 -2.67 -6.80
C GLY A 289 5.70 -1.70 -7.92
N VAL A 290 5.72 -0.41 -7.62
CA VAL A 290 5.42 0.67 -8.58
C VAL A 290 6.72 1.13 -9.22
N ALA A 291 6.85 0.97 -10.53
CA ALA A 291 7.98 1.49 -11.30
C ALA A 291 7.74 2.96 -11.70
N GLU A 292 8.83 3.69 -11.96
CA GLU A 292 8.76 5.05 -12.50
C GLU A 292 7.88 5.12 -13.74
N ALA A 293 7.14 6.23 -13.88
CA ALA A 293 6.33 6.49 -15.07
C ALA A 293 7.16 6.38 -16.36
N GLY A 294 6.63 5.66 -17.35
CA GLY A 294 7.30 5.44 -18.63
C GLY A 294 8.29 4.27 -18.65
N LYS A 295 8.57 3.61 -17.53
CA LYS A 295 9.35 2.36 -17.52
C LYS A 295 8.50 1.20 -18.05
N GLU A 296 9.13 0.33 -18.81
CA GLU A 296 8.50 -0.85 -19.39
C GLU A 296 9.17 -2.13 -18.87
N ILE A 297 8.40 -3.20 -18.76
CA ILE A 297 8.92 -4.54 -18.51
C ILE A 297 9.06 -5.31 -19.82
N ALA A 298 10.13 -6.07 -19.99
CA ALA A 298 10.38 -6.84 -21.19
C ALA A 298 10.84 -8.27 -20.86
N THR A 299 10.33 -9.25 -21.58
CA THR A 299 10.80 -10.63 -21.49
C THR A 299 10.77 -11.31 -22.84
N ARG A 300 11.48 -12.43 -22.96
CA ARG A 300 11.40 -13.25 -24.17
C ARG A 300 10.04 -13.96 -24.24
N PRO A 301 9.30 -13.90 -25.35
CA PRO A 301 7.97 -14.53 -25.47
C PRO A 301 7.93 -15.99 -25.05
N PHE A 302 9.02 -16.73 -25.26
CA PHE A 302 9.12 -18.14 -24.90
C PHE A 302 8.98 -18.41 -23.39
N GLN A 303 9.26 -17.43 -22.53
CA GLN A 303 9.02 -17.53 -21.10
C GLN A 303 7.51 -17.74 -20.82
N LEU A 304 6.67 -17.01 -21.53
CA LEU A 304 5.21 -17.09 -21.39
C LEU A 304 4.63 -18.29 -22.15
N VAL A 305 5.13 -18.58 -23.36
CA VAL A 305 4.70 -19.75 -24.16
C VAL A 305 4.93 -21.06 -23.40
N THR A 306 5.95 -21.13 -22.56
CA THR A 306 6.25 -22.32 -21.75
C THR A 306 5.54 -22.38 -20.42
N GLY A 307 4.53 -21.55 -20.21
CA GLY A 307 3.57 -21.67 -19.10
C GLY A 307 3.76 -20.71 -17.94
N ARG A 308 4.84 -19.91 -17.92
CA ARG A 308 4.97 -18.84 -16.91
C ARG A 308 3.91 -17.79 -17.10
N ASN A 309 3.44 -17.22 -16.00
CA ASN A 309 2.41 -16.19 -16.02
C ASN A 309 2.93 -14.92 -15.32
N TRP A 310 2.74 -13.76 -15.98
CA TRP A 310 3.03 -12.46 -15.39
C TRP A 310 1.74 -11.76 -15.06
N ARG A 311 1.59 -11.36 -13.80
CA ARG A 311 0.35 -10.79 -13.29
C ARG A 311 0.64 -9.65 -12.32
N GLY A 312 -0.10 -8.55 -12.44
CA GLY A 312 -0.06 -7.45 -11.47
C GLY A 312 -1.14 -7.57 -10.40
N THR A 313 -0.96 -6.84 -9.32
CA THR A 313 -1.95 -6.66 -8.26
C THR A 313 -1.95 -5.22 -7.76
N ALA A 314 -3.12 -4.61 -7.66
CA ALA A 314 -3.33 -3.35 -6.99
C ALA A 314 -4.01 -3.65 -5.64
N PHE A 315 -3.51 -3.05 -4.55
CA PHE A 315 -4.07 -3.24 -3.20
C PHE A 315 -4.24 -4.72 -2.79
N GLY A 316 -3.34 -5.58 -3.27
CA GLY A 316 -3.42 -7.02 -3.01
C GLY A 316 -4.69 -7.71 -3.54
N GLY A 317 -5.40 -7.12 -4.50
CA GLY A 317 -6.68 -7.65 -4.97
C GLY A 317 -7.80 -7.60 -3.93
N ALA A 318 -7.63 -6.85 -2.84
CA ALA A 318 -8.54 -6.80 -1.71
C ALA A 318 -9.83 -6.01 -2.03
N LYS A 319 -10.92 -6.42 -1.40
CA LYS A 319 -12.18 -5.67 -1.35
C LYS A 319 -12.10 -4.73 -0.14
N GLY A 320 -11.76 -3.46 -0.37
CA GLY A 320 -11.33 -2.54 0.69
C GLY A 320 -12.26 -2.49 1.90
N ARG A 321 -13.53 -2.18 1.70
CA ARG A 321 -14.53 -2.10 2.78
C ARG A 321 -14.88 -3.44 3.42
N THR A 322 -14.52 -4.55 2.78
CA THR A 322 -14.83 -5.91 3.25
C THR A 322 -13.62 -6.60 3.87
N ASP A 323 -12.44 -6.48 3.26
CA ASP A 323 -11.26 -7.25 3.64
C ASP A 323 -10.36 -6.49 4.63
N VAL A 324 -10.29 -5.15 4.56
CA VAL A 324 -9.51 -4.35 5.53
C VAL A 324 -9.96 -4.61 6.97
N PRO A 325 -11.26 -4.61 7.33
CA PRO A 325 -11.68 -4.98 8.68
C PRO A 325 -11.26 -6.39 9.10
N LYS A 326 -11.29 -7.36 8.18
CA LYS A 326 -10.83 -8.74 8.47
C LYS A 326 -9.32 -8.80 8.71
N ILE A 327 -8.54 -7.99 8.00
CA ILE A 327 -7.08 -7.91 8.23
C ILE A 327 -6.80 -7.26 9.58
N VAL A 328 -7.60 -6.26 9.98
CA VAL A 328 -7.57 -5.72 11.36
C VAL A 328 -7.84 -6.83 12.38
N ASP A 329 -8.84 -7.68 12.16
CA ASP A 329 -9.13 -8.82 13.03
C ASP A 329 -7.98 -9.85 13.05
N MET A 330 -7.32 -10.09 11.92
CA MET A 330 -6.12 -10.95 11.88
C MET A 330 -4.99 -10.38 12.73
N TYR A 331 -4.77 -9.07 12.68
CA TYR A 331 -3.79 -8.39 13.54
C TYR A 331 -4.19 -8.49 15.00
N MET A 332 -5.42 -8.15 15.37
CA MET A 332 -5.90 -8.18 16.74
C MET A 332 -5.93 -9.57 17.36
N THR A 333 -5.98 -10.62 16.54
CA THR A 333 -5.90 -12.03 16.98
C THR A 333 -4.51 -12.64 16.88
N GLY A 334 -3.48 -11.85 16.56
CA GLY A 334 -2.09 -12.29 16.48
C GLY A 334 -1.75 -13.20 15.29
N LYS A 335 -2.62 -13.26 14.28
CA LYS A 335 -2.34 -14.03 13.04
C LYS A 335 -1.30 -13.34 12.15
N ILE A 336 -1.27 -12.01 12.18
CA ILE A 336 -0.25 -11.17 11.57
C ILE A 336 0.29 -10.20 12.62
N GLU A 337 1.52 -9.77 12.40
CA GLU A 337 2.24 -8.84 13.28
C GLU A 337 2.50 -7.54 12.53
N ILE A 338 2.16 -6.41 13.14
CA ILE A 338 2.36 -5.07 12.54
C ILE A 338 3.30 -4.23 13.40
N ASP A 339 3.13 -4.26 14.74
CA ASP A 339 3.87 -3.41 15.66
C ASP A 339 5.38 -3.45 15.46
N PRO A 340 6.02 -4.62 15.22
CA PRO A 340 7.46 -4.65 15.00
C PRO A 340 7.92 -3.91 13.74
N MET A 341 7.03 -3.71 12.76
CA MET A 341 7.36 -2.98 11.52
C MET A 341 7.40 -1.47 11.73
N ILE A 342 6.75 -0.96 12.78
CA ILE A 342 6.73 0.47 13.11
C ILE A 342 8.02 0.81 13.83
N THR A 343 9.03 1.19 13.07
CA THR A 343 10.37 1.48 13.60
C THR A 343 10.51 2.90 14.14
N HIS A 344 9.66 3.81 13.66
CA HIS A 344 9.69 5.22 14.07
C HIS A 344 8.28 5.76 14.27
N VAL A 345 8.07 6.49 15.37
CA VAL A 345 6.84 7.21 15.68
C VAL A 345 7.20 8.67 15.93
N MET A 346 6.47 9.58 15.32
CA MET A 346 6.76 11.02 15.37
C MET A 346 5.50 11.86 15.32
N GLY A 347 5.61 13.14 15.65
CA GLY A 347 4.55 14.12 15.41
C GLY A 347 4.56 14.65 13.98
N LEU A 348 3.52 15.40 13.61
CA LEU A 348 3.40 15.99 12.26
C LEU A 348 4.59 16.90 11.92
N GLU A 349 5.16 17.58 12.89
CA GLU A 349 6.31 18.48 12.73
C GLU A 349 7.55 17.78 12.18
N ASP A 350 7.71 16.50 12.49
CA ASP A 350 8.86 15.69 12.09
C ASP A 350 8.63 14.91 10.79
N ILE A 351 7.53 15.14 10.06
CA ILE A 351 7.15 14.34 8.89
C ILE A 351 8.25 14.30 7.82
N ASN A 352 8.94 15.41 7.57
CA ASN A 352 10.05 15.45 6.60
C ASN A 352 11.19 14.54 7.02
N LYS A 353 11.51 14.46 8.34
CA LYS A 353 12.47 13.50 8.86
C LYS A 353 12.05 12.05 8.61
N GLY A 354 10.75 11.76 8.64
CA GLY A 354 10.23 10.44 8.29
C GLY A 354 10.53 10.05 6.84
N PHE A 355 10.45 10.99 5.90
CA PHE A 355 10.89 10.79 4.51
C PHE A 355 12.40 10.58 4.40
N ASP A 356 13.21 11.37 5.12
CA ASP A 356 14.67 11.21 5.15
C ASP A 356 15.07 9.81 5.64
N LEU A 357 14.48 9.32 6.73
CA LEU A 357 14.71 7.97 7.27
C LEU A 357 14.34 6.88 6.27
N MET A 358 13.26 7.08 5.51
CA MET A 358 12.84 6.15 4.48
C MET A 358 13.83 6.12 3.30
N HIS A 359 14.27 7.29 2.80
CA HIS A 359 15.27 7.39 1.73
C HIS A 359 16.62 6.80 2.15
N ALA A 360 17.02 6.96 3.41
CA ALA A 360 18.22 6.36 3.97
C ALA A 360 18.12 4.83 4.16
N GLY A 361 16.92 4.25 4.04
CA GLY A 361 16.69 2.82 4.29
C GLY A 361 16.72 2.43 5.76
N GLU A 362 16.67 3.40 6.66
CA GLU A 362 16.74 3.23 8.12
C GLU A 362 15.36 2.88 8.74
N SER A 363 14.28 3.14 8.02
CA SER A 363 12.92 2.86 8.44
C SER A 363 12.33 1.65 7.69
N ILE A 364 11.63 0.76 8.41
CA ILE A 364 10.68 -0.17 7.79
C ILE A 364 9.36 0.57 7.58
N ARG A 365 8.84 1.19 8.66
CA ARG A 365 7.68 2.07 8.62
C ARG A 365 7.81 3.19 9.64
N SER A 366 7.65 4.43 9.18
CA SER A 366 7.49 5.61 10.03
C SER A 366 6.00 5.95 10.13
N VAL A 367 5.53 6.27 11.34
CA VAL A 367 4.14 6.63 11.62
C VAL A 367 4.09 8.01 12.29
N VAL A 368 3.26 8.88 11.75
CA VAL A 368 2.91 10.17 12.36
C VAL A 368 1.68 9.96 13.24
N VAL A 369 1.71 10.44 14.48
CA VAL A 369 0.58 10.48 15.41
C VAL A 369 0.17 11.94 15.66
N TYR A 370 -1.14 12.16 15.80
CA TYR A 370 -1.75 13.50 15.96
C TYR A 370 -2.18 13.78 17.38
#